data_a7a3addf839f92e3288ab7b8431013f2
#
_entry.id   a7a3addf839f92e3288ab7b8431013f2
#
_cell.length_a   1.000
_cell.length_b   1.000
_cell.length_c   1.000
_cell.angle_alpha   90.00
_cell.angle_beta   90.00
_cell.angle_gamma   90.00
#
_symmetry.space_group_name_H-M   'P 1'
#
loop_
_entity.id
_entity.type
_entity.pdbx_description
1 polymer ?
#
loop_
_entity_poly.entity_id
_entity_poly.type
_entity_poly.pdbx_seq_one_letter_code
_entity_poly.pdbx_strand_id
1 'polypeptide(L)'
;MMTGILTPTSGEVLIDVLKPYDSKKRKEVLKKIGVVFGQRTQLWWDLPLLETYYLLKDIYEVSDEDFNERFTYLRKTLELEKFIQSPVRTLSLGQRMRADLAASLIHNPEILFLDEPTIGLDVLVKEHIIKAIKEINEKYNTTVILTTHDMNDIISLCNRVIIIDEGKILFDGHIDEVKNRFGNIKNIFLSSNNFVADKLLSIYPEILIDNENNNIKIEFDADKTNINDLMKTIFDCGDIKDISIKENDLSNVVKQIYENKAF
;
A
#
# COMPACT_ATOMS: atom_id res chain seq x y z
N MET A 1 15.11 -4.76 -10.84
CA MET A 1 15.59 -4.18 -12.12
C MET A 1 15.54 -2.66 -12.10
N MET A 2 14.41 -2.02 -11.78
CA MET A 2 14.30 -0.54 -11.70
C MET A 2 15.33 0.13 -10.78
N THR A 3 15.68 -0.49 -9.66
CA THR A 3 16.73 -0.02 -8.74
C THR A 3 18.18 -0.31 -9.21
N GLY A 4 18.38 -0.87 -10.40
CA GLY A 4 19.69 -1.19 -10.96
C GLY A 4 20.45 -2.35 -10.30
N ILE A 5 19.81 -3.11 -9.39
CA ILE A 5 20.44 -4.28 -8.74
C ILE A 5 20.51 -5.46 -9.70
N LEU A 6 19.49 -5.64 -10.53
CA LEU A 6 19.38 -6.72 -11.49
C LEU A 6 19.33 -6.17 -12.92
N THR A 7 19.98 -6.88 -13.84
CA THR A 7 19.90 -6.62 -15.28
C THR A 7 18.79 -7.48 -15.90
N PRO A 8 17.92 -6.95 -16.77
CA PRO A 8 16.92 -7.76 -17.45
C PRO A 8 17.58 -8.76 -18.43
N THR A 9 17.02 -9.96 -18.55
CA THR A 9 17.47 -10.98 -19.50
C THR A 9 17.15 -10.57 -20.94
N SER A 10 16.01 -9.89 -21.13
CA SER A 10 15.57 -9.32 -22.41
C SER A 10 14.77 -8.05 -22.16
N GLY A 11 14.58 -7.23 -23.19
CA GLY A 11 13.93 -5.93 -23.05
C GLY A 11 14.81 -4.92 -22.34
N GLU A 12 14.21 -3.80 -21.92
CA GLU A 12 14.93 -2.73 -21.22
C GLU A 12 14.08 -2.09 -20.15
N VAL A 13 14.74 -1.51 -19.15
CA VAL A 13 14.16 -0.67 -18.10
C VAL A 13 14.83 0.69 -18.18
N LEU A 14 14.03 1.74 -18.16
CA LEU A 14 14.49 3.12 -18.19
C LEU A 14 13.97 3.87 -16.96
N ILE A 15 14.85 4.66 -16.35
CA ILE A 15 14.53 5.67 -15.35
C ILE A 15 14.93 7.00 -15.98
N ASP A 16 13.93 7.82 -16.32
CA ASP A 16 14.16 9.09 -17.00
C ASP A 16 15.18 8.95 -18.16
N VAL A 17 14.85 8.07 -19.12
CA VAL A 17 15.65 7.70 -20.30
C VAL A 17 17.01 7.03 -20.05
N LEU A 18 17.39 6.80 -18.79
CA LEU A 18 18.64 6.17 -18.40
C LEU A 18 18.43 4.71 -18.01
N LYS A 19 19.38 3.84 -18.38
CA LYS A 19 19.37 2.43 -17.96
C LYS A 19 20.01 2.29 -16.58
N PRO A 20 19.28 1.88 -15.52
CA PRO A 20 19.82 1.81 -14.17
C PRO A 20 20.93 0.76 -13.98
N TYR A 21 21.05 -0.19 -14.89
CA TYR A 21 22.08 -1.22 -14.90
C TYR A 21 23.27 -0.90 -15.79
N ASP A 22 23.27 0.24 -16.52
CA ASP A 22 24.46 0.71 -17.26
C ASP A 22 25.50 1.26 -16.28
N SER A 23 26.66 0.63 -16.22
CA SER A 23 27.75 1.00 -15.31
C SER A 23 28.19 2.47 -15.44
N LYS A 24 28.10 3.05 -16.64
CA LYS A 24 28.47 4.44 -16.91
C LYS A 24 27.43 5.45 -16.41
N LYS A 25 26.16 5.05 -16.40
CA LYS A 25 25.03 5.91 -16.03
C LYS A 25 24.48 5.63 -14.64
N ARG A 26 24.91 4.55 -14.01
CA ARG A 26 24.40 4.09 -12.72
C ARG A 26 24.45 5.16 -11.64
N LYS A 27 25.56 5.90 -11.50
CA LYS A 27 25.69 6.95 -10.48
C LYS A 27 24.63 8.05 -10.67
N GLU A 28 24.37 8.42 -11.93
CA GLU A 28 23.37 9.42 -12.29
C GLU A 28 21.96 8.96 -11.94
N VAL A 29 21.63 7.70 -12.26
CA VAL A 29 20.31 7.11 -11.89
C VAL A 29 20.16 7.00 -10.38
N LEU A 30 21.18 6.55 -9.65
CA LEU A 30 21.11 6.38 -8.20
C LEU A 30 20.89 7.70 -7.45
N LYS A 31 21.34 8.82 -8.00
CA LYS A 31 21.05 10.16 -7.44
C LYS A 31 19.57 10.57 -7.62
N LYS A 32 18.86 9.98 -8.60
CA LYS A 32 17.45 10.27 -8.89
C LYS A 32 16.48 9.38 -8.11
N ILE A 33 16.96 8.29 -7.52
CA ILE A 33 16.09 7.32 -6.85
C ILE A 33 16.41 7.19 -5.37
N GLY A 34 15.37 7.12 -4.55
CA GLY A 34 15.41 6.64 -3.18
C GLY A 34 14.83 5.23 -3.11
N VAL A 35 15.34 4.39 -2.23
CA VAL A 35 14.86 3.01 -2.08
C VAL A 35 14.76 2.65 -0.61
N VAL A 36 13.63 2.05 -0.21
CA VAL A 36 13.44 1.43 1.09
C VAL A 36 13.10 -0.04 0.88
N PHE A 37 13.90 -0.93 1.43
CA PHE A 37 13.74 -2.38 1.30
C PHE A 37 13.05 -2.96 2.55
N GLY A 38 11.77 -2.83 2.69
CA GLY A 38 10.93 -3.50 3.68
C GLY A 38 11.64 -3.92 4.99
N GLN A 39 11.93 -5.19 5.12
CA GLN A 39 12.56 -5.74 6.33
C GLN A 39 14.09 -5.54 6.41
N ARG A 40 14.72 -5.03 5.36
CA ARG A 40 16.17 -4.83 5.31
C ARG A 40 16.49 -3.34 5.40
N THR A 41 17.28 -2.97 6.40
CA THR A 41 17.76 -1.59 6.52
C THR A 41 19.01 -1.36 5.67
N GLN A 42 19.12 -0.16 5.10
CA GLN A 42 20.32 0.34 4.44
C GLN A 42 21.23 1.12 5.40
N LEU A 43 20.82 1.32 6.65
CA LEU A 43 21.52 2.08 7.65
C LEU A 43 22.68 1.28 8.26
N TRP A 44 23.72 1.96 8.68
CA TRP A 44 24.86 1.33 9.35
C TRP A 44 24.51 0.93 10.77
N TRP A 45 24.56 -0.37 11.04
CA TRP A 45 24.01 -1.03 12.21
C TRP A 45 24.55 -0.53 13.55
N ASP A 46 25.86 -0.24 13.62
CA ASP A 46 26.53 0.17 14.84
C ASP A 46 26.70 1.69 14.99
N LEU A 47 26.36 2.46 13.96
CA LEU A 47 26.48 3.92 14.02
C LEU A 47 25.22 4.54 14.62
N PRO A 48 25.37 5.68 15.35
CA PRO A 48 24.25 6.56 15.64
C PRO A 48 23.54 6.98 14.36
N LEU A 49 22.22 7.08 14.42
CA LEU A 49 21.41 7.39 13.25
C LEU A 49 21.82 8.72 12.60
N LEU A 50 22.13 9.73 13.41
CA LEU A 50 22.60 11.03 12.91
C LEU A 50 23.87 10.92 12.07
N GLU A 51 24.85 10.13 12.51
CA GLU A 51 26.10 9.91 11.78
C GLU A 51 25.84 9.23 10.42
N THR A 52 24.89 8.31 10.38
CA THR A 52 24.46 7.69 9.13
C THR A 52 23.94 8.72 8.13
N TYR A 53 23.20 9.72 8.59
CA TYR A 53 22.66 10.77 7.70
C TYR A 53 23.75 11.70 7.17
N TYR A 54 24.74 12.04 7.98
CA TYR A 54 25.90 12.81 7.50
C TYR A 54 26.70 12.03 6.46
N LEU A 55 26.93 10.74 6.68
CA LEU A 55 27.58 9.89 5.69
C LEU A 55 26.80 9.84 4.36
N LEU A 56 25.47 9.72 4.42
CA LEU A 56 24.63 9.74 3.22
C LEU A 56 24.69 11.09 2.51
N LYS A 57 24.68 12.20 3.26
CA LYS A 57 24.89 13.54 2.71
C LYS A 57 26.16 13.61 1.87
N ASP A 58 27.28 13.11 2.41
CA ASP A 58 28.57 13.13 1.73
C ASP A 58 28.62 12.17 0.53
N ILE A 59 28.05 10.96 0.65
CA ILE A 59 27.96 9.97 -0.44
C ILE A 59 27.17 10.52 -1.64
N TYR A 60 26.04 11.20 -1.37
CA TYR A 60 25.19 11.78 -2.40
C TYR A 60 25.63 13.18 -2.84
N GLU A 61 26.69 13.74 -2.23
CA GLU A 61 27.23 15.07 -2.53
C GLU A 61 26.17 16.17 -2.33
N VAL A 62 25.38 16.07 -1.24
CA VAL A 62 24.35 17.06 -0.89
C VAL A 62 25.00 18.26 -0.19
N SER A 63 24.63 19.48 -0.58
CA SER A 63 25.13 20.70 0.06
C SER A 63 24.69 20.80 1.53
N ASP A 64 25.44 21.55 2.35
CA ASP A 64 25.06 21.77 3.75
C ASP A 64 23.70 22.47 3.88
N GLU A 65 23.42 23.40 3.02
CA GLU A 65 22.17 24.15 3.00
C GLU A 65 20.98 23.25 2.69
N ASP A 66 21.03 22.49 1.58
CA ASP A 66 19.99 21.55 1.18
C ASP A 66 19.78 20.44 2.22
N PHE A 67 20.88 19.93 2.78
CA PHE A 67 20.82 18.92 3.83
C PHE A 67 20.09 19.47 5.06
N ASN A 68 20.48 20.63 5.58
CA ASN A 68 19.92 21.19 6.80
C ASN A 68 18.42 21.50 6.63
N GLU A 69 18.03 22.09 5.50
CA GLU A 69 16.63 22.36 5.22
C GLU A 69 15.80 21.06 5.19
N ARG A 70 16.24 20.10 4.38
CA ARG A 70 15.51 18.85 4.17
C ARG A 70 15.51 17.98 5.41
N PHE A 71 16.66 17.85 6.06
CA PHE A 71 16.81 17.05 7.26
C PHE A 71 15.97 17.59 8.43
N THR A 72 15.90 18.91 8.59
CA THR A 72 15.03 19.53 9.60
C THR A 72 13.56 19.16 9.38
N TYR A 73 13.11 19.17 8.13
CA TYR A 73 11.76 18.75 7.80
C TYR A 73 11.53 17.26 8.04
N LEU A 74 12.40 16.39 7.51
CA LEU A 74 12.28 14.93 7.68
C LEU A 74 12.33 14.50 9.14
N ARG A 75 13.21 15.11 9.93
CA ARG A 75 13.35 14.89 11.37
C ARG A 75 12.04 15.15 12.12
N LYS A 76 11.34 16.21 11.75
CA LYS A 76 10.04 16.57 12.32
C LYS A 76 8.93 15.64 11.84
N THR A 77 8.77 15.47 10.53
CA THR A 77 7.69 14.68 9.92
C THR A 77 7.77 13.20 10.30
N LEU A 78 8.99 12.65 10.39
CA LEU A 78 9.22 11.25 10.76
C LEU A 78 9.50 11.05 12.26
N GLU A 79 9.37 12.10 13.09
CA GLU A 79 9.56 12.07 14.55
C GLU A 79 10.86 11.38 14.98
N LEU A 80 11.98 11.73 14.36
CA LEU A 80 13.28 11.07 14.61
C LEU A 80 13.93 11.53 15.92
N GLU A 81 13.48 12.63 16.52
CA GLU A 81 14.11 13.30 17.64
C GLU A 81 14.46 12.38 18.81
N LYS A 82 13.53 11.48 19.13
CA LYS A 82 13.65 10.60 20.31
C LYS A 82 14.75 9.54 20.19
N PHE A 83 15.20 9.24 18.98
CA PHE A 83 16.14 8.14 18.73
C PHE A 83 17.28 8.48 17.76
N ILE A 84 17.41 9.73 17.36
CA ILE A 84 18.40 10.18 16.36
C ILE A 84 19.85 9.96 16.79
N GLN A 85 20.12 9.94 18.10
CA GLN A 85 21.43 9.67 18.68
C GLN A 85 21.65 8.19 18.98
N SER A 86 20.66 7.35 18.78
CA SER A 86 20.73 5.93 19.09
C SER A 86 21.40 5.15 17.95
N PRO A 87 22.21 4.12 18.26
CA PRO A 87 22.71 3.19 17.27
C PRO A 87 21.54 2.45 16.58
N VAL A 88 21.64 2.27 15.26
CA VAL A 88 20.56 1.67 14.45
C VAL A 88 20.11 0.32 14.98
N ARG A 89 21.03 -0.50 15.51
CA ARG A 89 20.72 -1.83 16.09
C ARG A 89 19.74 -1.79 17.27
N THR A 90 19.61 -0.65 17.96
CA THR A 90 18.71 -0.50 19.13
C THR A 90 17.33 -0.02 18.78
N LEU A 91 17.09 0.34 17.51
CA LEU A 91 15.82 0.86 17.05
C LEU A 91 14.77 -0.24 16.92
N SER A 92 13.54 0.06 17.32
CA SER A 92 12.38 -0.79 17.00
C SER A 92 12.16 -0.87 15.48
N LEU A 93 11.38 -1.82 14.99
CA LEU A 93 11.07 -1.95 13.57
C LEU A 93 10.46 -0.66 13.00
N GLY A 94 9.49 -0.06 13.69
CA GLY A 94 8.86 1.20 13.26
C GLY A 94 9.81 2.41 13.30
N GLN A 95 10.70 2.49 14.30
CA GLN A 95 11.75 3.50 14.34
C GLN A 95 12.73 3.34 13.18
N ARG A 96 13.12 2.10 12.88
CA ARG A 96 14.02 1.77 11.77
C ARG A 96 13.38 2.12 10.43
N MET A 97 12.11 1.78 10.22
CA MET A 97 11.39 2.13 9.00
C MET A 97 11.34 3.65 8.78
N ARG A 98 11.04 4.43 9.83
CA ARG A 98 11.07 5.90 9.77
C ARG A 98 12.47 6.43 9.45
N ALA A 99 13.48 5.80 10.02
CA ALA A 99 14.88 6.15 9.78
C ALA A 99 15.32 5.82 8.34
N ASP A 100 14.95 4.65 7.82
CA ASP A 100 15.23 4.25 6.42
C ASP A 100 14.52 5.17 5.42
N LEU A 101 13.27 5.55 5.71
CA LEU A 101 12.53 6.50 4.88
C LEU A 101 13.22 7.88 4.84
N ALA A 102 13.68 8.40 5.99
CA ALA A 102 14.45 9.63 6.02
C ALA A 102 15.76 9.50 5.21
N ALA A 103 16.50 8.41 5.39
CA ALA A 103 17.75 8.16 4.69
C ALA A 103 17.57 8.15 3.16
N SER A 104 16.50 7.53 2.68
CA SER A 104 16.18 7.43 1.24
C SER A 104 15.81 8.78 0.60
N LEU A 105 15.54 9.81 1.42
CA LEU A 105 15.08 11.13 0.98
C LEU A 105 16.09 12.26 1.16
N ILE A 106 17.24 12.00 1.80
CA ILE A 106 18.26 13.03 2.07
C ILE A 106 18.74 13.73 0.80
N HIS A 107 18.90 12.99 -0.28
CA HIS A 107 19.42 13.49 -1.56
C HIS A 107 18.36 14.02 -2.52
N ASN A 108 17.09 14.16 -2.05
CA ASN A 108 15.97 14.64 -2.83
C ASN A 108 15.68 13.84 -4.11
N PRO A 109 15.40 12.55 -4.03
CA PRO A 109 15.16 11.74 -5.19
C PRO A 109 13.88 12.16 -5.94
N GLU A 110 13.89 12.02 -7.26
CA GLU A 110 12.71 12.22 -8.10
C GLU A 110 11.71 11.06 -7.96
N ILE A 111 12.24 9.84 -7.67
CA ILE A 111 11.46 8.61 -7.54
C ILE A 111 11.83 7.91 -6.24
N LEU A 112 10.84 7.52 -5.46
CA LEU A 112 10.99 6.76 -4.22
C LEU A 112 10.37 5.37 -4.38
N PHE A 113 11.19 4.33 -4.28
CA PHE A 113 10.73 2.94 -4.25
C PHE A 113 10.57 2.48 -2.80
N LEU A 114 9.37 2.03 -2.47
CA LEU A 114 9.02 1.50 -1.15
C LEU A 114 8.58 0.04 -1.31
N ASP A 115 9.39 -0.87 -0.78
CA ASP A 115 9.11 -2.30 -0.85
C ASP A 115 8.53 -2.76 0.50
N GLU A 116 7.21 -3.00 0.56
CA GLU A 116 6.49 -3.42 1.78
C GLU A 116 6.78 -2.54 3.01
N PRO A 117 6.64 -1.19 2.95
CA PRO A 117 7.12 -0.29 4.00
C PRO A 117 6.35 -0.36 5.32
N THR A 118 5.21 -1.03 5.34
CA THR A 118 4.32 -1.12 6.51
C THR A 118 4.26 -2.52 7.11
N ILE A 119 4.97 -3.48 6.51
CA ILE A 119 4.92 -4.88 6.94
C ILE A 119 5.44 -5.06 8.38
N GLY A 120 4.67 -5.76 9.21
CA GLY A 120 5.06 -6.07 10.59
C GLY A 120 4.99 -4.89 11.56
N LEU A 121 4.43 -3.76 11.13
CA LEU A 121 4.20 -2.60 11.99
C LEU A 121 2.85 -2.68 12.69
N ASP A 122 2.79 -2.14 13.91
CA ASP A 122 1.50 -1.91 14.57
C ASP A 122 0.69 -0.81 13.88
N VAL A 123 -0.63 -0.80 14.13
CA VAL A 123 -1.59 0.06 13.43
C VAL A 123 -1.22 1.54 13.54
N LEU A 124 -0.81 2.02 14.73
CA LEU A 124 -0.51 3.43 14.95
C LEU A 124 0.76 3.86 14.20
N VAL A 125 1.81 3.03 14.24
CA VAL A 125 3.06 3.30 13.52
C VAL A 125 2.81 3.26 12.01
N LYS A 126 2.00 2.34 11.54
CA LYS A 126 1.58 2.25 10.13
C LYS A 126 0.89 3.52 9.66
N GLU A 127 -0.10 4.01 10.39
CA GLU A 127 -0.81 5.26 10.08
C GLU A 127 0.15 6.46 10.02
N HIS A 128 1.10 6.56 10.96
CA HIS A 128 2.10 7.62 10.95
C HIS A 128 3.00 7.57 9.71
N ILE A 129 3.43 6.37 9.28
CA ILE A 129 4.25 6.20 8.08
C ILE A 129 3.45 6.57 6.82
N ILE A 130 2.22 6.12 6.69
CA ILE A 130 1.33 6.46 5.57
C ILE A 130 1.16 7.98 5.47
N LYS A 131 0.87 8.64 6.60
CA LYS A 131 0.74 10.09 6.66
C LYS A 131 2.03 10.80 6.25
N ALA A 132 3.18 10.35 6.76
CA ALA A 132 4.47 10.93 6.43
C ALA A 132 4.81 10.78 4.93
N ILE A 133 4.52 9.62 4.32
CA ILE A 133 4.71 9.40 2.88
C ILE A 133 3.89 10.41 2.06
N LYS A 134 2.62 10.64 2.44
CA LYS A 134 1.76 11.63 1.77
C LYS A 134 2.32 13.04 1.88
N GLU A 135 2.65 13.49 3.08
CA GLU A 135 3.19 14.83 3.33
C GLU A 135 4.50 15.06 2.55
N ILE A 136 5.36 14.06 2.47
CA ILE A 136 6.62 14.11 1.73
C ILE A 136 6.35 14.17 0.21
N ASN A 137 5.45 13.32 -0.28
CA ASN A 137 5.06 13.32 -1.70
C ASN A 137 4.49 14.68 -2.12
N GLU A 138 3.58 15.25 -1.33
CA GLU A 138 2.98 16.58 -1.59
C GLU A 138 4.03 17.69 -1.56
N LYS A 139 4.95 17.66 -0.59
CA LYS A 139 5.97 18.70 -0.44
C LYS A 139 7.03 18.68 -1.53
N TYR A 140 7.55 17.51 -1.86
CA TYR A 140 8.70 17.37 -2.77
C TYR A 140 8.31 16.92 -4.18
N ASN A 141 7.03 16.63 -4.42
CA ASN A 141 6.50 16.12 -5.69
C ASN A 141 7.26 14.87 -6.19
N THR A 142 7.72 14.04 -5.23
CA THR A 142 8.45 12.80 -5.51
C THR A 142 7.50 11.72 -6.04
N THR A 143 7.82 11.09 -7.15
CA THR A 143 7.04 9.94 -7.61
C THR A 143 7.25 8.75 -6.69
N VAL A 144 6.21 8.26 -6.03
CA VAL A 144 6.29 7.09 -5.12
C VAL A 144 5.82 5.84 -5.84
N ILE A 145 6.66 4.81 -5.86
CA ILE A 145 6.34 3.46 -6.32
C ILE A 145 6.34 2.55 -5.11
N LEU A 146 5.17 2.05 -4.76
CA LEU A 146 4.94 1.22 -3.58
C LEU A 146 4.64 -0.22 -4.00
N THR A 147 5.31 -1.20 -3.40
CA THR A 147 4.86 -2.59 -3.40
C THR A 147 4.22 -2.91 -2.07
N THR A 148 3.05 -3.52 -2.09
CA THR A 148 2.36 -3.99 -0.89
C THR A 148 1.31 -5.03 -1.26
N HIS A 149 1.00 -5.91 -0.32
CA HIS A 149 -0.15 -6.81 -0.37
C HIS A 149 -1.28 -6.33 0.56
N ASP A 150 -1.09 -5.21 1.28
CA ASP A 150 -2.11 -4.63 2.15
C ASP A 150 -2.99 -3.63 1.37
N MET A 151 -4.26 -3.97 1.23
CA MET A 151 -5.22 -3.15 0.49
C MET A 151 -5.44 -1.77 1.11
N ASN A 152 -5.32 -1.65 2.44
CA ASN A 152 -5.46 -0.35 3.10
C ASN A 152 -4.34 0.62 2.71
N ASP A 153 -3.13 0.11 2.47
CA ASP A 153 -2.02 0.92 1.98
C ASP A 153 -2.29 1.41 0.56
N ILE A 154 -2.79 0.52 -0.31
CA ILE A 154 -3.15 0.85 -1.68
C ILE A 154 -4.23 1.94 -1.70
N ILE A 155 -5.33 1.75 -0.97
CA ILE A 155 -6.44 2.72 -0.88
C ILE A 155 -5.95 4.07 -0.36
N SER A 156 -5.04 4.03 0.61
CA SER A 156 -4.57 5.24 1.29
C SER A 156 -3.55 6.02 0.49
N LEU A 157 -2.67 5.36 -0.27
CA LEU A 157 -1.49 5.98 -0.87
C LEU A 157 -1.54 6.06 -2.39
N CYS A 158 -2.28 5.15 -3.06
CA CYS A 158 -2.16 4.98 -4.49
C CYS A 158 -3.33 5.59 -5.26
N ASN A 159 -3.02 6.31 -6.33
CA ASN A 159 -4.00 6.73 -7.34
C ASN A 159 -4.05 5.75 -8.52
N ARG A 160 -2.91 5.12 -8.87
CA ARG A 160 -2.76 4.12 -9.92
C ARG A 160 -2.27 2.82 -9.32
N VAL A 161 -2.82 1.71 -9.79
CA VAL A 161 -2.50 0.36 -9.33
C VAL A 161 -2.10 -0.50 -10.51
N ILE A 162 -1.02 -1.26 -10.32
CA ILE A 162 -0.58 -2.30 -11.25
C ILE A 162 -0.67 -3.63 -10.51
N ILE A 163 -1.49 -4.55 -11.01
CA ILE A 163 -1.62 -5.91 -10.46
C ILE A 163 -0.80 -6.85 -11.32
N ILE A 164 0.08 -7.62 -10.69
CA ILE A 164 1.00 -8.54 -11.36
C ILE A 164 0.76 -9.96 -10.84
N ASP A 165 0.63 -10.91 -11.75
CA ASP A 165 0.58 -12.34 -11.46
C ASP A 165 1.42 -13.13 -12.46
N GLU A 166 2.15 -14.14 -11.97
CA GLU A 166 3.05 -14.98 -12.80
C GLU A 166 3.97 -14.19 -13.75
N GLY A 167 4.41 -12.99 -13.31
CA GLY A 167 5.28 -12.09 -14.10
C GLY A 167 4.58 -11.34 -15.23
N LYS A 168 3.25 -11.35 -15.28
CA LYS A 168 2.44 -10.62 -16.26
C LYS A 168 1.62 -9.54 -15.55
N ILE A 169 1.41 -8.42 -16.25
CA ILE A 169 0.49 -7.39 -15.78
C ILE A 169 -0.94 -7.87 -16.08
N LEU A 170 -1.74 -8.04 -15.00
CA LEU A 170 -3.17 -8.35 -15.10
C LEU A 170 -4.00 -7.08 -15.19
N PHE A 171 -3.59 -6.01 -14.51
CA PHE A 171 -4.28 -4.73 -14.50
C PHE A 171 -3.27 -3.60 -14.39
N ASP A 172 -3.53 -2.50 -15.07
CA ASP A 172 -2.80 -1.24 -14.96
C ASP A 172 -3.79 -0.09 -15.20
N GLY A 173 -4.16 0.62 -14.13
CA GLY A 173 -5.18 1.67 -14.21
C GLY A 173 -5.37 2.43 -12.91
N HIS A 174 -6.36 3.33 -12.89
CA HIS A 174 -6.70 4.12 -11.73
C HIS A 174 -7.38 3.25 -10.65
N ILE A 175 -7.10 3.55 -9.37
CA ILE A 175 -7.69 2.79 -8.24
C ILE A 175 -9.22 2.81 -8.27
N ASP A 176 -9.84 3.90 -8.76
CA ASP A 176 -11.28 4.00 -8.86
C ASP A 176 -11.88 3.07 -9.92
N GLU A 177 -11.12 2.70 -10.96
CA GLU A 177 -11.56 1.67 -11.93
C GLU A 177 -11.70 0.32 -11.26
N VAL A 178 -10.75 -0.01 -10.37
CA VAL A 178 -10.82 -1.24 -9.55
C VAL A 178 -12.01 -1.18 -8.62
N LYS A 179 -12.21 -0.05 -7.92
CA LYS A 179 -13.35 0.15 -7.03
C LYS A 179 -14.68 0.07 -7.77
N ASN A 180 -14.81 0.74 -8.91
CA ASN A 180 -16.08 0.79 -9.68
C ASN A 180 -16.42 -0.55 -10.33
N ARG A 181 -15.43 -1.29 -10.81
CA ARG A 181 -15.67 -2.58 -11.47
C ARG A 181 -16.15 -3.67 -10.50
N PHE A 182 -15.77 -3.56 -9.23
CA PHE A 182 -16.04 -4.55 -8.19
C PHE A 182 -16.63 -3.94 -6.91
N GLY A 183 -16.66 -2.61 -6.78
CA GLY A 183 -17.03 -1.90 -5.54
C GLY A 183 -18.52 -1.76 -5.31
N ASN A 184 -19.36 -2.06 -6.31
CA ASN A 184 -20.80 -2.06 -6.16
C ASN A 184 -21.33 -3.36 -5.54
N ILE A 185 -20.45 -4.34 -5.36
CA ILE A 185 -20.76 -5.53 -4.57
C ILE A 185 -20.71 -5.16 -3.09
N LYS A 186 -21.83 -5.33 -2.40
CA LYS A 186 -21.95 -5.12 -0.96
C LYS A 186 -22.23 -6.43 -0.26
N ASN A 187 -21.76 -6.50 0.97
CA ASN A 187 -21.97 -7.63 1.85
C ASN A 187 -22.88 -7.23 3.02
N ILE A 188 -23.99 -7.95 3.20
CA ILE A 188 -24.80 -7.89 4.39
C ILE A 188 -24.40 -9.06 5.29
N PHE A 189 -23.99 -8.78 6.50
CA PHE A 189 -23.77 -9.78 7.53
C PHE A 189 -24.92 -9.70 8.51
N LEU A 190 -25.57 -10.81 8.77
CA LEU A 190 -26.67 -10.86 9.73
C LEU A 190 -26.60 -12.15 10.56
N SER A 191 -27.19 -12.09 11.75
CA SER A 191 -27.38 -13.26 12.59
C SER A 191 -28.88 -13.56 12.77
N SER A 192 -29.26 -14.82 12.52
CA SER A 192 -30.64 -15.31 12.67
C SER A 192 -30.65 -16.78 12.98
N ASN A 193 -31.61 -17.22 13.79
CA ASN A 193 -31.78 -18.65 14.10
C ASN A 193 -32.72 -19.39 13.14
N ASN A 194 -33.54 -18.65 12.39
CA ASN A 194 -34.62 -19.18 11.55
C ASN A 194 -34.68 -18.57 10.14
N PHE A 195 -33.54 -18.13 9.63
CA PHE A 195 -33.45 -17.50 8.32
C PHE A 195 -33.71 -18.52 7.18
N VAL A 196 -34.65 -18.20 6.30
CA VAL A 196 -35.02 -19.02 5.14
C VAL A 196 -34.37 -18.44 3.89
N ALA A 197 -33.20 -18.95 3.53
CA ALA A 197 -32.40 -18.49 2.38
C ALA A 197 -33.16 -18.69 1.03
N ASP A 198 -33.86 -19.81 0.87
CA ASP A 198 -34.59 -20.16 -0.38
C ASP A 198 -35.64 -19.11 -0.76
N LYS A 199 -36.28 -18.50 0.25
CA LYS A 199 -37.25 -17.43 0.02
C LYS A 199 -36.60 -16.20 -0.59
N LEU A 200 -35.38 -15.84 -0.11
CA LEU A 200 -34.62 -14.71 -0.63
C LEU A 200 -34.11 -14.99 -2.04
N LEU A 201 -33.53 -16.18 -2.27
CA LEU A 201 -33.01 -16.61 -3.56
C LEU A 201 -34.10 -16.72 -4.65
N SER A 202 -35.36 -17.01 -4.28
CA SER A 202 -36.46 -17.02 -5.22
C SER A 202 -36.79 -15.65 -5.81
N ILE A 203 -36.52 -14.57 -5.08
CA ILE A 203 -36.77 -13.18 -5.49
C ILE A 203 -35.52 -12.56 -6.12
N TYR A 204 -34.34 -12.90 -5.58
CA TYR A 204 -33.05 -12.39 -6.02
C TYR A 204 -32.08 -13.56 -6.34
N PRO A 205 -32.23 -14.21 -7.50
CA PRO A 205 -31.40 -15.38 -7.84
C PRO A 205 -29.92 -15.06 -8.09
N GLU A 206 -29.60 -13.80 -8.30
CA GLU A 206 -28.22 -13.31 -8.54
C GLU A 206 -27.40 -13.07 -7.28
N ILE A 207 -28.03 -13.09 -6.08
CA ILE A 207 -27.28 -12.88 -4.83
C ILE A 207 -26.60 -14.17 -4.38
N LEU A 208 -25.46 -14.01 -3.70
CA LEU A 208 -24.78 -15.15 -3.08
C LEU A 208 -25.05 -15.15 -1.58
N ILE A 209 -25.43 -16.32 -1.05
CA ILE A 209 -25.69 -16.49 0.39
C ILE A 209 -24.76 -17.56 0.92
N ASP A 210 -23.99 -17.20 1.94
CA ASP A 210 -23.19 -18.11 2.74
C ASP A 210 -23.77 -18.15 4.16
N ASN A 211 -23.99 -19.35 4.70
CA ASN A 211 -24.61 -19.53 6.01
C ASN A 211 -23.77 -20.48 6.86
N GLU A 212 -23.07 -19.90 7.82
CA GLU A 212 -22.27 -20.65 8.79
C GLU A 212 -22.77 -20.39 10.22
N ASN A 213 -23.28 -21.41 10.86
CA ASN A 213 -23.64 -21.38 12.30
C ASN A 213 -24.52 -20.17 12.71
N ASN A 214 -25.60 -19.91 11.98
CA ASN A 214 -26.54 -18.77 12.18
C ASN A 214 -25.95 -17.38 11.83
N ASN A 215 -24.73 -17.31 11.34
CA ASN A 215 -24.17 -16.11 10.73
C ASN A 215 -24.32 -16.22 9.22
N ILE A 216 -25.07 -15.29 8.65
CA ILE A 216 -25.39 -15.30 7.24
C ILE A 216 -24.70 -14.12 6.58
N LYS A 217 -23.95 -14.42 5.53
CA LYS A 217 -23.37 -13.42 4.63
C LYS A 217 -24.16 -13.42 3.34
N ILE A 218 -24.64 -12.24 2.95
CA ILE A 218 -25.35 -12.04 1.68
C ILE A 218 -24.54 -11.06 0.84
N GLU A 219 -24.09 -11.49 -0.32
CA GLU A 219 -23.35 -10.67 -1.27
C GLU A 219 -24.27 -10.29 -2.43
N PHE A 220 -24.36 -8.99 -2.76
CA PHE A 220 -25.23 -8.46 -3.80
C PHE A 220 -24.61 -7.28 -4.54
N ASP A 221 -24.99 -7.10 -5.79
CA ASP A 221 -24.62 -5.97 -6.64
C ASP A 221 -25.60 -4.81 -6.40
N ALA A 222 -25.12 -3.71 -5.82
CA ALA A 222 -25.95 -2.56 -5.46
C ALA A 222 -26.44 -1.74 -6.67
N ASP A 223 -25.86 -1.94 -7.87
CA ASP A 223 -26.37 -1.34 -9.10
C ASP A 223 -27.57 -2.11 -9.65
N LYS A 224 -27.65 -3.41 -9.37
CA LYS A 224 -28.73 -4.28 -9.85
C LYS A 224 -29.83 -4.44 -8.82
N THR A 225 -29.50 -4.36 -7.54
CA THR A 225 -30.42 -4.68 -6.44
C THR A 225 -30.62 -3.46 -5.54
N ASN A 226 -31.86 -2.98 -5.46
CA ASN A 226 -32.20 -1.89 -4.54
C ASN A 226 -32.10 -2.37 -3.09
N ILE A 227 -31.23 -1.71 -2.31
CA ILE A 227 -30.96 -2.09 -0.93
C ILE A 227 -32.18 -2.03 -0.03
N ASN A 228 -33.10 -1.06 -0.23
CA ASN A 228 -34.30 -0.93 0.61
C ASN A 228 -35.26 -2.11 0.41
N ASP A 229 -35.40 -2.57 -0.82
CA ASP A 229 -36.30 -3.68 -1.13
C ASP A 229 -35.67 -5.02 -0.73
N LEU A 230 -34.36 -5.16 -0.91
CA LEU A 230 -33.59 -6.30 -0.41
C LEU A 230 -33.71 -6.42 1.11
N MET A 231 -33.54 -5.32 1.85
CA MET A 231 -33.67 -5.29 3.31
C MET A 231 -35.07 -5.69 3.79
N LYS A 232 -36.13 -5.19 3.14
CA LYS A 232 -37.53 -5.63 3.47
C LYS A 232 -37.67 -7.13 3.32
N THR A 233 -37.19 -7.67 2.20
CA THR A 233 -37.29 -9.11 1.94
C THR A 233 -36.45 -9.92 2.95
N ILE A 234 -35.29 -9.44 3.34
CA ILE A 234 -34.45 -10.07 4.38
C ILE A 234 -35.20 -10.17 5.70
N PHE A 235 -35.87 -9.08 6.15
CA PHE A 235 -36.68 -9.09 7.36
C PHE A 235 -37.90 -10.05 7.27
N ASP A 236 -38.41 -10.28 6.07
CA ASP A 236 -39.50 -11.26 5.86
C ASP A 236 -38.98 -12.72 5.82
N CYS A 237 -37.68 -12.94 5.75
CA CYS A 237 -37.07 -14.27 5.69
C CYS A 237 -36.68 -14.86 7.06
N GLY A 238 -36.77 -14.10 8.16
CA GLY A 238 -36.48 -14.61 9.49
C GLY A 238 -36.32 -13.51 10.52
N ASP A 239 -36.19 -13.93 11.79
CA ASP A 239 -35.95 -13.02 12.91
C ASP A 239 -34.49 -12.61 12.97
N ILE A 240 -34.19 -11.37 12.61
CA ILE A 240 -32.85 -10.84 12.57
C ILE A 240 -32.44 -10.30 13.94
N LYS A 241 -31.35 -10.82 14.51
CA LYS A 241 -30.80 -10.40 15.79
C LYS A 241 -29.81 -9.26 15.66
N ASP A 242 -28.98 -9.33 14.61
CA ASP A 242 -27.96 -8.33 14.31
C ASP A 242 -27.79 -8.24 12.80
N ILE A 243 -27.48 -7.04 12.30
CA ILE A 243 -27.25 -6.80 10.88
C ILE A 243 -26.21 -5.70 10.68
N SER A 244 -25.27 -5.94 9.79
CA SER A 244 -24.32 -4.95 9.34
C SER A 244 -24.11 -5.00 7.84
N ILE A 245 -23.94 -3.86 7.22
CA ILE A 245 -23.67 -3.73 5.79
C ILE A 245 -22.25 -3.21 5.64
N LYS A 246 -21.46 -3.93 4.84
CA LYS A 246 -20.08 -3.54 4.53
C LYS A 246 -19.89 -3.48 3.03
N GLU A 247 -19.09 -2.54 2.57
CA GLU A 247 -18.60 -2.56 1.19
C GLU A 247 -17.70 -3.78 0.99
N ASN A 248 -17.61 -4.23 -0.26
CA ASN A 248 -16.70 -5.33 -0.56
C ASN A 248 -15.26 -4.88 -0.29
N ASP A 249 -14.53 -5.69 0.44
CA ASP A 249 -13.11 -5.43 0.68
C ASP A 249 -12.35 -5.56 -0.66
N LEU A 250 -11.52 -4.56 -0.98
CA LEU A 250 -10.64 -4.61 -2.14
C LEU A 250 -9.77 -5.87 -2.19
N SER A 251 -9.51 -6.49 -1.04
CA SER A 251 -8.85 -7.80 -0.96
C SER A 251 -9.62 -8.89 -1.71
N ASN A 252 -10.95 -8.89 -1.62
CA ASN A 252 -11.81 -9.82 -2.35
C ASN A 252 -11.84 -9.49 -3.85
N VAL A 253 -11.77 -8.21 -4.18
CA VAL A 253 -11.68 -7.75 -5.58
C VAL A 253 -10.40 -8.26 -6.23
N VAL A 254 -9.27 -8.06 -5.57
CA VAL A 254 -7.98 -8.56 -6.06
C VAL A 254 -7.98 -10.08 -6.15
N LYS A 255 -8.58 -10.79 -5.17
CA LYS A 255 -8.74 -12.24 -5.23
C LYS A 255 -9.54 -12.69 -6.46
N GLN A 256 -10.65 -12.01 -6.77
CA GLN A 256 -11.45 -12.30 -7.97
C GLN A 256 -10.67 -12.05 -9.28
N ILE A 257 -9.82 -11.00 -9.31
CA ILE A 257 -8.92 -10.74 -10.44
C ILE A 257 -7.94 -11.91 -10.64
N TYR A 258 -7.36 -12.43 -9.56
CA TYR A 258 -6.47 -13.60 -9.62
C TYR A 258 -7.19 -14.88 -10.04
N GLU A 259 -8.39 -15.14 -9.54
CA GLU A 259 -9.16 -16.36 -9.81
C GLU A 259 -9.70 -16.38 -11.24
N ASN A 260 -10.19 -15.25 -11.74
CA ASN A 260 -10.86 -15.18 -13.04
C ASN A 260 -9.90 -15.00 -14.22
N LYS A 261 -8.60 -14.71 -13.98
CA LYS A 261 -7.55 -14.48 -15.02
C LYS A 261 -8.03 -13.68 -16.25
N ALA A 262 -9.08 -12.88 -16.10
CA ALA A 262 -9.77 -12.21 -17.19
C ALA A 262 -9.87 -10.69 -16.91
N PHE A 263 -9.10 -9.97 -17.67
CA PHE A 263 -9.40 -8.59 -18.07
C PHE A 263 -9.57 -8.54 -19.59
#